data_b9eadf6b397fd018cf2c347742ce7b8d
#
_entry.id   b9eadf6b397fd018cf2c347742ce7b8d
#
_cell.length_a   1.000
_cell.length_b   1.000
_cell.length_c   1.000
_cell.angle_alpha   90.00
_cell.angle_beta   90.00
_cell.angle_gamma   90.00
#
_symmetry.space_group_name_H-M   'P 1'
#
loop_
_entity.id
_entity.type
_entity.pdbx_description
1 polymer ?
#
loop_
_entity_poly.entity_id
_entity_poly.type
_entity_poly.pdbx_seq_one_letter_code
_entity_poly.pdbx_strand_id
1 'polypeptide(L)'
;MIKVILKAMRVLEVISERGGEAVRLSELSQALGENPSTCAGIVRTLTNAGYLQKDPVRGYRLGVMSASLLHGDLYDAELLGMARVCMPELAAKEKLYLSLAVLRGKVRHSVLEVDARGAAVMQYSPNPNVFHSATGLMLAAHVSAPELDALMELYTLPRRFRSGEEFRQALYIIRAQGFCELARPGGVMAIAVPIPQEPVRASLGCMLRPEENRTPYEVLPILLDGAGQMARWPPENEQDMLT
;
A
#
# COMPACT_ATOMS: atom_id res chain seq x y z
N MET A 1 -19.66 18.85 -17.41
CA MET A 1 -19.03 18.29 -16.20
C MET A 1 -19.99 18.48 -15.03
N ILE A 2 -20.30 17.41 -14.30
CA ILE A 2 -21.31 17.42 -13.21
C ILE A 2 -20.61 17.81 -11.91
N LYS A 3 -20.70 19.09 -11.53
CA LYS A 3 -19.96 19.68 -10.40
C LYS A 3 -20.19 18.97 -9.05
N VAL A 4 -21.40 18.44 -8.79
CA VAL A 4 -21.71 17.78 -7.52
C VAL A 4 -20.93 16.46 -7.34
N ILE A 5 -20.64 15.74 -8.43
CA ILE A 5 -19.84 14.53 -8.38
C ILE A 5 -18.40 14.87 -7.98
N LEU A 6 -17.81 15.92 -8.55
CA LEU A 6 -16.47 16.37 -8.17
C LEU A 6 -16.40 16.77 -6.69
N LYS A 7 -17.43 17.45 -6.17
CA LYS A 7 -17.51 17.79 -4.74
C LYS A 7 -17.59 16.54 -3.86
N ALA A 8 -18.36 15.52 -4.27
CA ALA A 8 -18.44 14.26 -3.56
C ALA A 8 -17.09 13.52 -3.53
N MET A 9 -16.38 13.47 -4.66
CA MET A 9 -15.02 12.91 -4.70
C MET A 9 -14.06 13.69 -3.79
N ARG A 10 -14.11 15.02 -3.81
CA ARG A 10 -13.27 15.86 -2.96
C ARG A 10 -13.53 15.64 -1.47
N VAL A 11 -14.77 15.36 -1.04
CA VAL A 11 -15.08 14.96 0.35
C VAL A 11 -14.34 13.68 0.72
N LEU A 12 -14.35 12.66 -0.14
CA LEU A 12 -13.65 11.40 0.11
C LEU A 12 -12.14 11.60 0.20
N GLU A 13 -11.58 12.42 -0.71
CA GLU A 13 -10.15 12.76 -0.71
C GLU A 13 -9.73 13.44 0.60
N VAL A 14 -10.43 14.50 1.02
CA VAL A 14 -10.12 15.25 2.26
C VAL A 14 -10.14 14.35 3.49
N ILE A 15 -11.11 13.42 3.57
CA ILE A 15 -11.17 12.47 4.69
C ILE A 15 -10.04 11.44 4.58
N SER A 16 -9.71 11.00 3.37
CA SER A 16 -8.60 10.06 3.14
C SER A 16 -7.25 10.64 3.55
N GLU A 17 -7.00 11.93 3.25
CA GLU A 17 -5.78 12.66 3.60
C GLU A 17 -5.54 12.77 5.12
N ARG A 18 -6.57 12.54 5.95
CA ARG A 18 -6.48 12.59 7.43
C ARG A 18 -6.05 11.26 8.07
N GLY A 19 -5.68 10.25 7.27
CA GLY A 19 -5.09 9.03 7.80
C GLY A 19 -5.96 8.23 8.78
N GLY A 20 -7.30 8.27 8.61
CA GLY A 20 -8.26 7.56 9.46
C GLY A 20 -8.85 8.39 10.59
N GLU A 21 -8.39 9.61 10.82
CA GLU A 21 -9.05 10.54 11.76
C GLU A 21 -10.39 11.02 11.21
N ALA A 22 -11.35 11.23 12.10
CA ALA A 22 -12.66 11.75 11.72
C ALA A 22 -12.58 13.24 11.40
N VAL A 23 -13.20 13.67 10.32
CA VAL A 23 -13.23 15.06 9.84
C VAL A 23 -14.62 15.67 10.13
N ARG A 24 -14.64 16.87 10.69
CA ARG A 24 -15.90 17.56 11.01
C ARG A 24 -16.53 18.12 9.74
N LEU A 25 -17.87 18.25 9.77
CA LEU A 25 -18.61 18.83 8.64
C LEU A 25 -18.15 20.27 8.30
N SER A 26 -17.77 21.06 9.31
CA SER A 26 -17.24 22.41 9.11
C SER A 26 -15.91 22.43 8.35
N GLU A 27 -15.03 21.49 8.64
CA GLU A 27 -13.74 21.35 7.93
C GLU A 27 -13.95 20.90 6.48
N LEU A 28 -14.89 19.99 6.24
CA LEU A 28 -15.29 19.56 4.89
C LEU A 28 -15.89 20.72 4.09
N SER A 29 -16.79 21.50 4.71
CA SER A 29 -17.40 22.68 4.10
C SER A 29 -16.35 23.72 3.69
N GLN A 30 -15.38 23.97 4.55
CA GLN A 30 -14.26 24.88 4.28
C GLN A 30 -13.36 24.34 3.15
N ALA A 31 -13.01 23.06 3.18
CA ALA A 31 -12.16 22.43 2.18
C ALA A 31 -12.80 22.39 0.76
N LEU A 32 -14.14 22.33 0.70
CA LEU A 32 -14.89 22.37 -0.55
C LEU A 32 -15.18 23.80 -1.04
N GLY A 33 -15.02 24.80 -0.20
CA GLY A 33 -15.49 26.16 -0.48
C GLY A 33 -17.01 26.27 -0.64
N GLU A 34 -17.78 25.40 0.05
CA GLU A 34 -19.22 25.29 -0.06
C GLU A 34 -19.92 25.71 1.22
N ASN A 35 -21.18 26.09 1.10
CA ASN A 35 -21.99 26.35 2.28
C ASN A 35 -22.28 25.03 3.07
N PRO A 36 -22.46 25.12 4.39
CA PRO A 36 -22.65 23.94 5.24
C PRO A 36 -23.83 23.06 4.83
N SER A 37 -24.91 23.61 4.29
CA SER A 37 -26.10 22.86 3.89
C SER A 37 -25.85 21.99 2.67
N THR A 38 -25.13 22.51 1.66
CA THR A 38 -24.70 21.75 0.47
C THR A 38 -23.74 20.64 0.86
N CYS A 39 -22.74 20.96 1.69
CA CYS A 39 -21.80 19.97 2.19
C CYS A 39 -22.51 18.86 2.98
N ALA A 40 -23.43 19.21 3.88
CA ALA A 40 -24.23 18.24 4.63
C ALA A 40 -25.07 17.33 3.72
N GLY A 41 -25.63 17.86 2.64
CA GLY A 41 -26.32 17.06 1.63
C GLY A 41 -25.44 16.00 0.98
N ILE A 42 -24.25 16.40 0.53
CA ILE A 42 -23.26 15.49 -0.06
C ILE A 42 -22.82 14.44 0.93
N VAL A 43 -22.42 14.84 2.13
CA VAL A 43 -21.94 13.95 3.21
C VAL A 43 -23.02 12.95 3.60
N ARG A 44 -24.28 13.38 3.74
CA ARG A 44 -25.43 12.49 4.02
C ARG A 44 -25.63 11.46 2.91
N THR A 45 -25.53 11.87 1.65
CA THR A 45 -25.66 10.94 0.52
C THR A 45 -24.55 9.91 0.52
N LEU A 46 -23.30 10.32 0.72
CA LEU A 46 -22.16 9.40 0.82
C LEU A 46 -22.25 8.47 2.05
N THR A 47 -22.80 8.97 3.18
CA THR A 47 -23.03 8.15 4.39
C THR A 47 -24.12 7.11 4.13
N ASN A 48 -25.24 7.50 3.53
CA ASN A 48 -26.32 6.57 3.18
C ASN A 48 -25.88 5.49 2.18
N ALA A 49 -24.98 5.85 1.27
CA ALA A 49 -24.39 4.92 0.31
C ALA A 49 -23.24 4.08 0.92
N GLY A 50 -22.88 4.28 2.19
CA GLY A 50 -21.83 3.53 2.90
C GLY A 50 -20.40 3.96 2.57
N TYR A 51 -20.20 4.99 1.76
CA TYR A 51 -18.87 5.54 1.46
C TYR A 51 -18.29 6.35 2.62
N LEU A 52 -19.15 6.90 3.47
CA LEU A 52 -18.76 7.52 4.73
C LEU A 52 -19.44 6.81 5.90
N GLN A 53 -18.79 6.88 7.05
CA GLN A 53 -19.35 6.48 8.34
C GLN A 53 -19.29 7.66 9.30
N LYS A 54 -20.40 7.91 10.02
CA LYS A 54 -20.46 8.93 11.04
C LYS A 54 -19.78 8.43 12.31
N ASP A 55 -18.77 9.14 12.77
CA ASP A 55 -18.21 8.96 14.10
C ASP A 55 -19.12 9.71 15.10
N PRO A 56 -19.56 9.05 16.21
CA PRO A 56 -20.51 9.65 17.16
C PRO A 56 -20.04 10.96 17.80
N VAL A 57 -18.73 11.17 17.91
CA VAL A 57 -18.13 12.29 18.63
C VAL A 57 -17.39 13.25 17.72
N ARG A 58 -16.71 12.76 16.69
CA ARG A 58 -15.66 13.49 15.98
C ARG A 58 -15.98 13.91 14.54
N GLY A 59 -17.04 13.40 13.92
CA GLY A 59 -17.40 13.77 12.54
C GLY A 59 -17.60 12.59 11.60
N TYR A 60 -16.87 12.54 10.47
CA TYR A 60 -17.04 11.54 9.43
C TYR A 60 -15.70 10.88 9.09
N ARG A 61 -15.75 9.58 8.83
CA ARG A 61 -14.62 8.75 8.35
C ARG A 61 -15.00 8.07 7.04
N LEU A 62 -14.02 7.48 6.35
CA LEU A 62 -14.32 6.58 5.23
C LEU A 62 -15.12 5.38 5.72
N GLY A 63 -16.18 5.05 5.00
CA GLY A 63 -17.05 3.91 5.26
C GLY A 63 -16.58 2.66 4.51
N VAL A 64 -17.21 1.51 4.82
CA VAL A 64 -16.87 0.20 4.24
C VAL A 64 -16.94 0.19 2.70
N MET A 65 -17.88 0.93 2.09
CA MET A 65 -17.99 1.00 0.64
C MET A 65 -16.82 1.75 -0.02
N SER A 66 -16.15 2.66 0.69
CA SER A 66 -14.90 3.27 0.19
C SER A 66 -13.77 2.25 0.09
N ALA A 67 -13.69 1.33 1.04
CA ALA A 67 -12.74 0.21 0.96
C ALA A 67 -13.09 -0.75 -0.19
N SER A 68 -14.37 -1.01 -0.46
CA SER A 68 -14.81 -1.90 -1.54
C SER A 68 -14.50 -1.38 -2.94
N LEU A 69 -14.35 -0.06 -3.12
CA LEU A 69 -13.86 0.51 -4.39
C LEU A 69 -12.42 0.06 -4.72
N LEU A 70 -11.65 -0.30 -3.71
CA LEU A 70 -10.30 -0.84 -3.86
C LEU A 70 -10.30 -2.34 -4.16
N HIS A 71 -11.44 -3.04 -3.96
CA HIS A 71 -11.57 -4.50 -4.11
C HIS A 71 -12.03 -4.94 -5.50
N GLY A 72 -12.30 -3.99 -6.42
CA GLY A 72 -12.52 -4.31 -7.82
C GLY A 72 -11.25 -4.95 -8.43
N ASP A 73 -11.24 -5.22 -9.73
CA ASP A 73 -10.14 -5.85 -10.51
C ASP A 73 -8.72 -5.26 -10.28
N LEU A 74 -8.61 -4.26 -9.38
CA LEU A 74 -7.35 -3.61 -9.02
C LEU A 74 -6.47 -4.48 -8.13
N TYR A 75 -7.05 -5.35 -7.29
CA TYR A 75 -6.30 -6.15 -6.33
C TYR A 75 -6.81 -7.59 -6.34
N ASP A 76 -5.89 -8.52 -6.21
CA ASP A 76 -6.21 -9.90 -5.88
C ASP A 76 -6.87 -9.92 -4.50
N ALA A 77 -8.19 -10.19 -4.47
CA ALA A 77 -8.98 -10.16 -3.25
C ALA A 77 -8.52 -11.24 -2.25
N GLU A 78 -8.03 -12.37 -2.77
CA GLU A 78 -7.49 -13.46 -1.97
C GLU A 78 -6.19 -13.02 -1.29
N LEU A 79 -5.24 -12.46 -2.06
CA LEU A 79 -3.99 -11.94 -1.51
C LEU A 79 -4.23 -10.88 -0.43
N LEU A 80 -5.16 -9.94 -0.67
CA LEU A 80 -5.46 -8.91 0.32
C LEU A 80 -6.16 -9.47 1.56
N GLY A 81 -7.04 -10.47 1.37
CA GLY A 81 -7.66 -11.21 2.47
C GLY A 81 -6.62 -11.85 3.37
N MET A 82 -5.66 -12.56 2.78
CA MET A 82 -4.54 -13.16 3.50
C MET A 82 -3.63 -12.17 4.18
N ALA A 83 -3.26 -11.13 3.48
CA ALA A 83 -2.40 -10.10 4.05
C ALA A 83 -3.03 -9.46 5.30
N ARG A 84 -4.36 -9.28 5.32
CA ARG A 84 -5.09 -8.76 6.50
C ARG A 84 -5.06 -9.69 7.70
N VAL A 85 -4.88 -10.97 7.50
CA VAL A 85 -4.73 -11.96 8.59
C VAL A 85 -3.25 -12.08 8.98
N CYS A 86 -2.38 -12.40 8.03
CA CYS A 86 -0.99 -12.74 8.30
C CYS A 86 -0.12 -11.53 8.69
N MET A 87 -0.28 -10.38 8.03
CA MET A 87 0.61 -9.23 8.28
C MET A 87 0.48 -8.64 9.68
N PRO A 88 -0.72 -8.47 10.30
CA PRO A 88 -0.84 -8.00 11.67
C PRO A 88 -0.15 -8.91 12.68
N GLU A 89 -0.33 -10.22 12.55
CA GLU A 89 0.30 -11.20 13.43
C GLU A 89 1.82 -11.21 13.29
N LEU A 90 2.32 -11.24 12.05
CA LEU A 90 3.74 -11.20 11.76
C LEU A 90 4.38 -9.89 12.26
N ALA A 91 3.74 -8.75 12.00
CA ALA A 91 4.22 -7.44 12.41
C ALA A 91 4.31 -7.32 13.94
N ALA A 92 3.28 -7.77 14.67
CA ALA A 92 3.25 -7.72 16.13
C ALA A 92 4.26 -8.68 16.77
N LYS A 93 4.36 -9.92 16.26
CA LYS A 93 5.30 -10.93 16.72
C LYS A 93 6.75 -10.50 16.55
N GLU A 94 7.08 -10.03 15.37
CA GLU A 94 8.45 -9.70 14.98
C GLU A 94 8.80 -8.22 15.25
N LYS A 95 7.84 -7.41 15.69
CA LYS A 95 7.96 -5.96 15.92
C LYS A 95 8.46 -5.19 14.69
N LEU A 96 7.87 -5.50 13.52
CA LEU A 96 8.24 -4.94 12.24
C LEU A 96 7.14 -4.04 11.69
N TYR A 97 7.55 -2.97 10.98
CA TYR A 97 6.66 -2.22 10.12
C TYR A 97 6.62 -2.88 8.74
N LEU A 98 5.47 -3.43 8.35
CA LEU A 98 5.30 -4.16 7.10
C LEU A 98 4.45 -3.37 6.10
N SER A 99 4.77 -3.49 4.83
CA SER A 99 3.98 -2.93 3.73
C SER A 99 3.80 -3.94 2.60
N LEU A 100 2.56 -4.14 2.16
CA LEU A 100 2.24 -4.88 0.94
C LEU A 100 2.00 -3.89 -0.19
N ALA A 101 2.69 -4.08 -1.30
CA ALA A 101 2.55 -3.23 -2.47
C ALA A 101 2.28 -4.05 -3.73
N VAL A 102 1.52 -3.47 -4.65
CA VAL A 102 1.24 -4.00 -5.98
C VAL A 102 1.58 -2.97 -7.05
N LEU A 103 1.86 -3.44 -8.26
CA LEU A 103 2.00 -2.60 -9.44
C LEU A 103 0.76 -2.73 -10.30
N ARG A 104 0.07 -1.60 -10.54
CA ARG A 104 -1.09 -1.55 -11.43
C ARG A 104 -0.90 -0.47 -12.49
N GLY A 105 -0.96 -0.90 -13.74
CA GLY A 105 -0.52 -0.06 -14.84
C GLY A 105 0.93 0.36 -14.62
N LYS A 106 1.16 1.66 -14.47
CA LYS A 106 2.50 2.20 -14.22
C LYS A 106 2.68 2.75 -12.79
N VAL A 107 1.74 2.49 -11.87
CA VAL A 107 1.74 3.06 -10.51
C VAL A 107 1.89 1.97 -9.47
N ARG A 108 2.79 2.20 -8.51
CA ARG A 108 2.89 1.38 -7.31
C ARG A 108 1.84 1.82 -6.30
N HIS A 109 1.04 0.88 -5.84
CA HIS A 109 0.08 1.09 -4.76
C HIS A 109 0.51 0.34 -3.51
N SER A 110 0.55 1.01 -2.36
CA SER A 110 0.59 0.34 -1.06
C SER A 110 -0.84 -0.05 -0.71
N VAL A 111 -1.10 -1.35 -0.62
CA VAL A 111 -2.46 -1.89 -0.41
C VAL A 111 -2.75 -2.22 1.04
N LEU A 112 -1.71 -2.47 1.82
CA LEU A 112 -1.79 -2.67 3.27
C LEU A 112 -0.46 -2.27 3.90
N GLU A 113 -0.54 -1.50 4.97
CA GLU A 113 0.59 -1.19 5.84
C GLU A 113 0.21 -1.52 7.28
N VAL A 114 1.15 -2.09 8.04
CA VAL A 114 0.91 -2.56 9.41
C VAL A 114 2.08 -2.13 10.27
N ASP A 115 1.79 -1.51 11.41
CA ASP A 115 2.81 -1.09 12.38
C ASP A 115 3.32 -2.27 13.23
N ALA A 116 4.37 -2.04 14.00
CA ALA A 116 5.00 -3.03 14.87
C ALA A 116 4.09 -3.57 16.00
N ARG A 117 2.86 -3.06 16.16
CA ARG A 117 1.84 -3.55 17.08
C ARG A 117 0.79 -4.40 16.39
N GLY A 118 0.90 -4.57 15.07
CA GLY A 118 -0.09 -5.27 14.26
C GLY A 118 -1.29 -4.40 13.88
N ALA A 119 -1.24 -3.09 14.14
CA ALA A 119 -2.31 -2.20 13.74
C ALA A 119 -2.15 -1.78 12.26
N ALA A 120 -3.24 -1.87 11.50
CA ALA A 120 -3.25 -1.36 10.13
C ALA A 120 -3.06 0.17 10.15
N VAL A 121 -2.10 0.63 9.37
CA VAL A 121 -1.79 2.04 9.20
C VAL A 121 -2.30 2.47 7.83
N MET A 122 -3.22 3.42 7.83
CA MET A 122 -3.64 4.06 6.59
C MET A 122 -2.68 5.23 6.30
N GLN A 123 -1.59 4.94 5.59
CA GLN A 123 -0.78 5.98 4.97
C GLN A 123 -1.07 6.00 3.48
N TYR A 124 -1.76 7.02 3.03
CA TYR A 124 -1.76 7.37 1.62
C TYR A 124 -0.41 8.03 1.33
N SER A 125 0.54 7.24 0.83
CA SER A 125 1.81 7.78 0.34
C SER A 125 1.73 7.91 -1.18
N PRO A 126 1.48 9.11 -1.71
CA PRO A 126 1.47 9.35 -3.15
C PRO A 126 2.91 9.48 -3.66
N ASN A 127 3.72 8.44 -3.53
CA ASN A 127 4.96 8.40 -4.27
C ASN A 127 4.75 7.54 -5.53
N PRO A 128 4.33 8.16 -6.64
CA PRO A 128 4.02 7.43 -7.86
C PRO A 128 5.27 6.79 -8.47
N ASN A 129 6.47 7.30 -8.16
CA ASN A 129 7.71 6.76 -8.73
C ASN A 129 8.03 5.39 -8.11
N VAL A 130 7.76 4.35 -8.88
CA VAL A 130 7.99 2.95 -8.53
C VAL A 130 9.44 2.67 -8.12
N PHE A 131 10.40 3.42 -8.65
CA PHE A 131 11.83 3.20 -8.42
C PHE A 131 12.37 3.76 -7.10
N HIS A 132 11.54 4.47 -6.34
CA HIS A 132 11.93 5.10 -5.07
C HIS A 132 11.57 4.28 -3.82
N SER A 133 11.17 3.02 -3.96
CA SER A 133 10.89 2.13 -2.82
C SER A 133 11.43 0.73 -3.07
N ALA A 134 11.78 0.00 -2.02
CA ALA A 134 12.26 -1.37 -2.14
C ALA A 134 11.19 -2.28 -2.76
N THR A 135 9.92 -2.16 -2.32
CA THR A 135 8.79 -2.89 -2.91
C THR A 135 8.56 -2.53 -4.38
N GLY A 136 8.73 -1.27 -4.75
CA GLY A 136 8.61 -0.83 -6.14
C GLY A 136 9.72 -1.36 -7.03
N LEU A 137 10.98 -1.34 -6.57
CA LEU A 137 12.11 -1.92 -7.29
C LEU A 137 11.95 -3.44 -7.45
N MET A 138 11.46 -4.12 -6.40
CA MET A 138 11.15 -5.55 -6.48
C MET A 138 10.09 -5.85 -7.54
N LEU A 139 9.01 -5.08 -7.59
CA LEU A 139 7.98 -5.21 -8.62
C LEU A 139 8.53 -4.89 -10.01
N ALA A 140 9.31 -3.81 -10.16
CA ALA A 140 9.94 -3.44 -11.44
C ALA A 140 10.93 -4.50 -11.95
N ALA A 141 11.55 -5.26 -11.06
CA ALA A 141 12.44 -6.37 -11.43
C ALA A 141 11.70 -7.58 -12.05
N HIS A 142 10.36 -7.64 -11.91
CA HIS A 142 9.54 -8.76 -12.38
C HIS A 142 8.59 -8.41 -13.53
N VAL A 143 8.54 -7.15 -13.97
CA VAL A 143 7.77 -6.80 -15.17
C VAL A 143 8.46 -7.24 -16.45
N SER A 144 7.74 -7.28 -17.54
CA SER A 144 8.29 -7.54 -18.87
C SER A 144 9.19 -6.39 -19.33
N ALA A 145 10.09 -6.66 -20.29
CA ALA A 145 10.98 -5.63 -20.83
C ALA A 145 10.24 -4.41 -21.41
N PRO A 146 9.14 -4.56 -22.20
CA PRO A 146 8.36 -3.43 -22.67
C PRO A 146 7.69 -2.62 -21.55
N GLU A 147 7.23 -3.29 -20.49
CA GLU A 147 6.66 -2.59 -19.33
C GLU A 147 7.72 -1.82 -18.56
N LEU A 148 8.92 -2.39 -18.39
CA LEU A 148 10.05 -1.70 -17.77
C LEU A 148 10.44 -0.46 -18.57
N ASP A 149 10.51 -0.55 -19.89
CA ASP A 149 10.79 0.60 -20.78
C ASP A 149 9.76 1.71 -20.56
N ALA A 150 8.50 1.36 -20.55
CA ALA A 150 7.41 2.31 -20.32
C ALA A 150 7.43 2.93 -18.89
N LEU A 151 7.94 2.23 -17.89
CA LEU A 151 8.18 2.79 -16.55
C LEU A 151 9.39 3.74 -16.55
N MET A 152 10.47 3.39 -17.26
CA MET A 152 11.67 4.21 -17.36
C MET A 152 11.46 5.49 -18.17
N GLU A 153 10.52 5.50 -19.11
CA GLU A 153 10.09 6.72 -19.80
C GLU A 153 9.27 7.65 -18.89
N LEU A 154 8.44 7.08 -18.02
CA LEU A 154 7.53 7.85 -17.15
C LEU A 154 8.23 8.40 -15.91
N TYR A 155 9.16 7.65 -15.33
CA TYR A 155 9.75 7.96 -14.05
C TYR A 155 11.24 8.27 -14.14
N THR A 156 11.66 9.27 -13.36
CA THR A 156 13.08 9.58 -13.20
C THR A 156 13.79 8.42 -12.51
N LEU A 157 14.88 7.95 -13.08
CA LEU A 157 15.74 6.94 -12.49
C LEU A 157 16.37 7.44 -11.18
N PRO A 158 16.59 6.57 -10.20
CA PRO A 158 17.32 6.93 -8.98
C PRO A 158 18.72 7.44 -9.32
N ARG A 159 19.11 8.56 -8.70
CA ARG A 159 20.39 9.26 -8.99
C ARG A 159 21.66 8.41 -8.85
N ARG A 160 21.58 7.27 -8.17
CA ARG A 160 22.69 6.33 -8.01
C ARG A 160 23.06 5.58 -9.29
N PHE A 161 22.17 5.57 -10.30
CA PHE A 161 22.42 4.93 -11.59
C PHE A 161 22.78 5.97 -12.64
N ARG A 162 23.85 5.69 -13.40
CA ARG A 162 24.40 6.59 -14.43
C ARG A 162 23.73 6.41 -15.78
N SER A 163 23.11 5.23 -16.00
CA SER A 163 22.44 4.89 -17.25
C SER A 163 21.26 3.97 -17.03
N GLY A 164 20.37 3.88 -18.04
CA GLY A 164 19.28 2.91 -18.04
C GLY A 164 19.77 1.46 -18.06
N GLU A 165 20.92 1.20 -18.68
CA GLU A 165 21.52 -0.14 -18.72
C GLU A 165 22.01 -0.57 -17.33
N GLU A 166 22.72 0.30 -16.62
CA GLU A 166 23.13 0.04 -15.24
C GLU A 166 21.93 -0.23 -14.33
N PHE A 167 20.82 0.50 -14.55
CA PHE A 167 19.58 0.28 -13.81
C PHE A 167 18.94 -1.08 -14.14
N ARG A 168 18.89 -1.48 -15.41
CA ARG A 168 18.38 -2.81 -15.83
C ARG A 168 19.20 -3.93 -15.20
N GLN A 169 20.52 -3.79 -15.20
CA GLN A 169 21.43 -4.75 -14.57
C GLN A 169 21.15 -4.86 -13.06
N ALA A 170 20.92 -3.74 -12.38
CA ALA A 170 20.56 -3.75 -10.96
C ALA A 170 19.22 -4.46 -10.70
N LEU A 171 18.20 -4.24 -11.54
CA LEU A 171 16.94 -4.96 -11.45
C LEU A 171 17.09 -6.47 -11.72
N TYR A 172 17.93 -6.83 -12.67
CA TYR A 172 18.25 -8.25 -12.92
C TYR A 172 18.86 -8.91 -11.67
N ILE A 173 19.78 -8.23 -10.98
CA ILE A 173 20.40 -8.72 -9.74
C ILE A 173 19.32 -8.86 -8.65
N ILE A 174 18.43 -7.86 -8.48
CA ILE A 174 17.32 -7.91 -7.51
C ILE A 174 16.43 -9.13 -7.79
N ARG A 175 16.09 -9.38 -9.04
CA ARG A 175 15.28 -10.54 -9.43
C ARG A 175 15.99 -11.86 -9.13
N ALA A 176 17.28 -11.95 -9.48
CA ALA A 176 18.08 -13.16 -9.31
C ALA A 176 18.30 -13.54 -7.85
N GLN A 177 18.52 -12.54 -6.97
CA GLN A 177 18.72 -12.77 -5.54
C GLN A 177 17.41 -12.94 -4.75
N GLY A 178 16.24 -12.55 -5.31
CA GLY A 178 14.93 -12.69 -4.70
C GLY A 178 14.60 -11.67 -3.60
N PHE A 179 15.39 -10.63 -3.43
CA PHE A 179 15.12 -9.53 -2.49
C PHE A 179 15.72 -8.22 -2.97
N CYS A 180 15.21 -7.11 -2.43
CA CYS A 180 15.71 -5.76 -2.69
C CYS A 180 16.02 -5.05 -1.38
N GLU A 181 17.21 -4.49 -1.28
CA GLU A 181 17.60 -3.58 -0.20
C GLU A 181 17.72 -2.16 -0.74
N LEU A 182 17.26 -1.20 0.04
CA LEU A 182 17.30 0.21 -0.33
C LEU A 182 17.60 1.07 0.90
N ALA A 183 18.79 1.67 0.92
CA ALA A 183 19.15 2.68 1.90
C ALA A 183 18.31 3.96 1.70
N ARG A 184 17.78 4.51 2.79
CA ARG A 184 16.96 5.71 2.84
C ARG A 184 17.61 6.77 3.72
N PRO A 185 17.25 8.07 3.54
CA PRO A 185 17.71 9.13 4.44
C PRO A 185 17.45 8.77 5.91
N GLY A 186 18.33 9.26 6.80
CA GLY A 186 18.23 9.02 8.24
C GLY A 186 18.70 7.62 8.69
N GLY A 187 19.45 6.88 7.84
CA GLY A 187 19.97 5.56 8.18
C GLY A 187 18.92 4.45 8.14
N VAL A 188 17.74 4.73 7.62
CA VAL A 188 16.68 3.72 7.44
C VAL A 188 17.03 2.78 6.30
N MET A 189 16.87 1.47 6.52
CA MET A 189 16.96 0.45 5.49
C MET A 189 15.59 -0.09 5.15
N ALA A 190 15.25 -0.08 3.87
CA ALA A 190 14.05 -0.76 3.38
C ALA A 190 14.46 -2.07 2.71
N ILE A 191 13.76 -3.16 3.05
CA ILE A 191 13.94 -4.46 2.42
C ILE A 191 12.60 -4.92 1.86
N ALA A 192 12.62 -5.62 0.72
CA ALA A 192 11.43 -6.16 0.09
C ALA A 192 11.70 -7.50 -0.57
N VAL A 193 10.69 -8.37 -0.56
CA VAL A 193 10.66 -9.67 -1.23
C VAL A 193 9.43 -9.76 -2.15
N PRO A 194 9.45 -10.56 -3.21
CA PRO A 194 8.26 -10.79 -4.01
C PRO A 194 7.28 -11.68 -3.24
N ILE A 195 5.98 -11.53 -3.48
CA ILE A 195 5.03 -12.59 -3.17
C ILE A 195 5.19 -13.65 -4.25
N PRO A 196 5.49 -14.92 -3.90
CA PRO A 196 5.82 -15.96 -4.86
C PRO A 196 4.58 -16.45 -5.62
N GLN A 197 4.22 -15.71 -6.65
CA GLN A 197 3.15 -16.00 -7.61
C GLN A 197 3.70 -15.78 -9.04
N GLU A 198 3.16 -16.50 -10.02
CA GLU A 198 3.52 -16.31 -11.42
C GLU A 198 2.33 -15.76 -12.23
N PRO A 199 2.46 -14.57 -12.80
CA PRO A 199 3.57 -13.61 -12.66
C PRO A 199 3.58 -12.92 -11.29
N VAL A 200 4.75 -12.46 -10.83
CA VAL A 200 4.88 -11.68 -9.58
C VAL A 200 4.12 -10.37 -9.72
N ARG A 201 3.09 -10.18 -8.91
CA ARG A 201 2.20 -9.00 -8.94
C ARG A 201 2.26 -8.17 -7.67
N ALA A 202 2.79 -8.73 -6.59
CA ALA A 202 2.86 -8.10 -5.28
C ALA A 202 4.23 -8.27 -4.63
N SER A 203 4.55 -7.37 -3.71
CA SER A 203 5.80 -7.37 -2.95
C SER A 203 5.53 -7.01 -1.49
N LEU A 204 6.07 -7.81 -0.56
CA LEU A 204 6.10 -7.54 0.86
C LEU A 204 7.37 -6.79 1.22
N GLY A 205 7.25 -5.68 1.92
CA GLY A 205 8.39 -4.87 2.36
C GLY A 205 8.38 -4.59 3.85
N CYS A 206 9.57 -4.29 4.36
CA CYS A 206 9.81 -3.85 5.72
C CYS A 206 10.72 -2.62 5.72
N MET A 207 10.53 -1.72 6.70
CA MET A 207 11.45 -0.63 6.99
C MET A 207 12.11 -0.86 8.34
N LEU A 208 13.44 -0.82 8.35
CA LEU A 208 14.27 -0.96 9.55
C LEU A 208 14.86 0.40 9.89
N ARG A 209 14.59 0.87 11.08
CA ARG A 209 15.15 2.13 11.62
C ARG A 209 16.43 1.83 12.40
N PRO A 210 17.37 2.78 12.47
CA PRO A 210 18.63 2.58 13.20
C PRO A 210 18.43 2.16 14.67
N GLU A 211 17.39 2.73 15.33
CA GLU A 211 17.07 2.44 16.72
C GLU A 211 16.58 1.00 16.98
N GLU A 212 16.13 0.30 15.95
CA GLU A 212 15.67 -1.09 16.06
C GLU A 212 16.83 -2.07 16.14
N ASN A 213 18.06 -1.64 15.82
CA ASN A 213 19.30 -2.41 15.87
C ASN A 213 19.17 -3.79 15.19
N ARG A 214 18.49 -3.83 14.04
CA ARG A 214 18.30 -5.04 13.22
C ARG A 214 18.90 -4.83 11.83
N THR A 215 19.38 -5.91 11.26
CA THR A 215 19.95 -5.93 9.91
C THR A 215 18.95 -6.49 8.90
N PRO A 216 19.07 -6.14 7.60
CA PRO A 216 18.29 -6.77 6.53
C PRO A 216 18.37 -8.29 6.52
N TYR A 217 19.53 -8.87 6.80
CA TYR A 217 19.76 -10.31 6.80
C TYR A 217 19.01 -11.06 7.91
N GLU A 218 18.78 -10.42 9.07
CA GLU A 218 17.97 -10.99 10.15
C GLU A 218 16.49 -10.99 9.83
N VAL A 219 16.04 -10.02 9.02
CA VAL A 219 14.62 -9.84 8.69
C VAL A 219 14.24 -10.57 7.39
N LEU A 220 15.19 -10.79 6.48
CA LEU A 220 14.95 -11.45 5.20
C LEU A 220 14.25 -12.81 5.32
N PRO A 221 14.68 -13.74 6.18
CA PRO A 221 13.98 -15.03 6.35
C PRO A 221 12.52 -14.86 6.82
N ILE A 222 12.26 -13.87 7.69
CA ILE A 222 10.94 -13.56 8.21
C ILE A 222 10.03 -13.08 7.09
N LEU A 223 10.53 -12.18 6.22
CA LEU A 223 9.77 -11.68 5.08
C LEU A 223 9.49 -12.78 4.05
N LEU A 224 10.47 -13.65 3.78
CA LEU A 224 10.30 -14.77 2.84
C LEU A 224 9.24 -15.77 3.34
N ASP A 225 9.25 -16.09 4.63
CA ASP A 225 8.24 -16.96 5.23
C ASP A 225 6.84 -16.31 5.16
N GLY A 226 6.71 -15.06 5.57
CA GLY A 226 5.45 -14.32 5.48
C GLY A 226 4.93 -14.18 4.04
N ALA A 227 5.80 -13.92 3.08
CA ALA A 227 5.43 -13.89 1.66
C ALA A 227 4.98 -15.27 1.16
N GLY A 228 5.65 -16.34 1.59
CA GLY A 228 5.27 -17.72 1.28
C GLY A 228 3.91 -18.12 1.87
N GLN A 229 3.61 -17.68 3.09
CA GLN A 229 2.29 -17.90 3.70
C GLN A 229 1.18 -17.20 2.90
N MET A 230 1.39 -15.96 2.48
CA MET A 230 0.42 -15.22 1.67
C MET A 230 0.21 -15.81 0.28
N ALA A 231 1.19 -16.50 -0.29
CA ALA A 231 1.08 -17.13 -1.62
C ALA A 231 0.30 -18.46 -1.63
N ARG A 232 0.13 -19.11 -0.49
CA ARG A 232 -0.48 -20.46 -0.36
C ARG A 232 -1.98 -20.45 -0.07
N TRP A 233 -2.63 -19.29 -0.16
CA TRP A 233 -4.06 -19.21 0.10
C TRP A 233 -4.93 -19.53 -1.13
N PRO A 234 -6.11 -20.19 -0.98
CA PRO A 234 -6.68 -20.65 0.30
C PRO A 234 -5.93 -21.86 0.87
N PRO A 235 -5.96 -22.05 2.21
CA PRO A 235 -5.39 -23.27 2.81
C PRO A 235 -6.13 -24.49 2.25
N GLU A 236 -5.39 -25.57 1.99
CA GLU A 236 -5.94 -26.80 1.40
C GLU A 236 -7.06 -27.46 2.25
N ASN A 237 -7.26 -27.00 3.48
CA ASN A 237 -8.35 -27.48 4.36
C ASN A 237 -9.02 -26.32 5.09
N GLU A 238 -10.27 -26.01 4.73
CA GLU A 238 -11.14 -25.09 5.49
C GLU A 238 -11.40 -25.52 6.95
N GLN A 239 -10.98 -26.71 7.35
CA GLN A 239 -11.25 -27.27 8.68
C GLN A 239 -10.28 -26.79 9.78
N ASP A 240 -9.14 -26.18 9.44
CA ASP A 240 -8.16 -25.73 10.42
C ASP A 240 -8.42 -24.31 10.96
N MET A 241 -9.42 -23.59 10.47
CA MET A 241 -9.78 -22.24 10.90
C MET A 241 -10.88 -22.16 11.97
N LEU A 242 -11.39 -23.32 12.47
CA LEU A 242 -12.50 -23.38 13.45
C LEU A 242 -12.09 -24.07 14.78
N THR A 243 -10.83 -24.26 15.03
CA THR A 243 -10.29 -24.68 16.34
C THR A 243 -9.39 -23.57 16.87
#